data_fa42fcc9b309932f02349e7ee86b3017
#
_entry.id   fa42fcc9b309932f02349e7ee86b3017
#
_cell.length_a   1.000
_cell.length_b   1.000
_cell.length_c   1.000
_cell.angle_alpha   90.00
_cell.angle_beta   90.00
_cell.angle_gamma   90.00
#
_symmetry.space_group_name_H-M   'P 1'
#
loop_
_entity.id
_entity.type
_entity.pdbx_description
1 polymer ?
#
loop_
_entity_poly.entity_id
_entity_poly.type
_entity_poly.pdbx_seq_one_letter_code
_entity_poly.pdbx_strand_id
1 'polypeptide(L)'
;MFCAVEFLLPGMIHKSQRVGIFIDIQNLYHSAKNLYSARVNYRELLKELLAGRSLIRAMGYVVKSETAFGEASFFEVLEKNGIELRVKDLQIFPGGMKKANWDVGMAVDAIRMANSIDVVILVTGDGDFIPLVEYLKWGLGKEVEVAAFGRSASAKLKEVADSFIDIEKKPRIILKK
;
A
#
# COMPACT_ATOMS: atom_id res chain seq x y z
N MET A 1 39.60 17.21 -1.92
CA MET A 1 38.57 16.34 -2.52
C MET A 1 37.30 16.54 -1.68
N PHE A 2 36.48 17.51 -2.10
CA PHE A 2 35.24 17.82 -1.37
C PHE A 2 34.22 16.75 -1.72
N CYS A 3 33.84 15.91 -0.76
CA CYS A 3 32.71 15.02 -0.89
C CYS A 3 31.46 15.92 -0.92
N ALA A 4 30.79 16.01 -2.06
CA ALA A 4 29.54 16.70 -2.16
C ALA A 4 28.53 15.96 -1.28
N VAL A 5 28.16 16.56 -0.16
CA VAL A 5 27.02 16.09 0.63
C VAL A 5 25.78 16.48 -0.16
N GLU A 6 25.23 15.53 -0.91
CA GLU A 6 23.91 15.72 -1.51
C GLU A 6 22.89 15.79 -0.38
N PHE A 7 22.37 16.97 -0.14
CA PHE A 7 21.22 17.14 0.75
C PHE A 7 20.02 16.48 0.12
N LEU A 8 19.62 15.33 0.66
CA LEU A 8 18.38 14.66 0.31
C LEU A 8 17.20 15.52 0.79
N LEU A 9 16.51 16.18 -0.13
CA LEU A 9 15.26 16.84 0.20
C LEU A 9 14.17 15.78 0.37
N PRO A 10 13.30 15.90 1.38
CA PRO A 10 12.15 15.00 1.54
C PRO A 10 11.33 14.90 0.25
N GLY A 11 11.02 13.68 -0.19
CA GLY A 11 10.28 13.43 -1.42
C GLY A 11 11.11 13.37 -2.71
N MET A 12 12.45 13.50 -2.66
CA MET A 12 13.29 13.22 -3.81
C MET A 12 13.51 11.71 -4.00
N ILE A 13 13.10 11.20 -5.15
CA ILE A 13 13.26 9.78 -5.52
C ILE A 13 14.72 9.51 -5.90
N HIS A 14 15.39 8.65 -5.14
CA HIS A 14 16.71 8.12 -5.47
C HIS A 14 16.63 6.65 -5.85
N LYS A 15 17.19 6.28 -6.99
CA LYS A 15 17.14 4.89 -7.51
C LYS A 15 17.77 3.86 -6.57
N SER A 16 18.68 4.27 -5.69
CA SER A 16 19.31 3.40 -4.70
C SER A 16 18.44 3.10 -3.48
N GLN A 17 17.31 3.82 -3.29
CA GLN A 17 16.41 3.57 -2.17
C GLN A 17 15.83 2.17 -2.23
N ARG A 18 15.80 1.50 -1.07
CA ARG A 18 15.17 0.20 -0.85
C ARG A 18 13.73 0.42 -0.41
N VAL A 19 12.79 -0.13 -1.14
CA VAL A 19 11.37 0.13 -0.97
C VAL A 19 10.64 -1.09 -0.44
N GLY A 20 9.83 -0.92 0.60
CA GLY A 20 8.80 -1.87 1.02
C GLY A 20 7.41 -1.34 0.68
N ILE A 21 6.58 -2.15 0.04
CA ILE A 21 5.22 -1.78 -0.35
C ILE A 21 4.22 -2.63 0.43
N PHE A 22 3.28 -1.98 1.10
CA PHE A 22 2.24 -2.61 1.91
C PHE A 22 0.87 -2.22 1.37
N ILE A 23 0.13 -3.19 0.84
CA ILE A 23 -1.09 -2.94 0.07
C ILE A 23 -2.31 -3.46 0.81
N ASP A 24 -3.17 -2.57 1.25
CA ASP A 24 -4.53 -2.91 1.66
C ASP A 24 -5.37 -3.21 0.41
N ILE A 25 -5.39 -4.50 0.04
CA ILE A 25 -6.05 -4.96 -1.19
C ILE A 25 -7.55 -4.65 -1.14
N GLN A 26 -8.18 -4.76 0.03
CA GLN A 26 -9.63 -4.50 0.15
C GLN A 26 -9.96 -3.03 -0.03
N ASN A 27 -9.24 -2.14 0.65
CA ASN A 27 -9.42 -0.70 0.51
C ASN A 27 -9.27 -0.27 -0.95
N LEU A 28 -8.21 -0.76 -1.60
CA LEU A 28 -7.92 -0.44 -3.00
C LEU A 28 -8.99 -0.99 -3.96
N TYR A 29 -9.40 -2.25 -3.76
CA TYR A 29 -10.44 -2.91 -4.57
C TYR A 29 -11.79 -2.20 -4.46
N HIS A 30 -12.23 -1.92 -3.22
CA HIS A 30 -13.51 -1.25 -2.99
C HIS A 30 -13.50 0.18 -3.54
N SER A 31 -12.40 0.92 -3.40
CA SER A 31 -12.26 2.26 -3.95
C SER A 31 -12.32 2.25 -5.48
N ALA A 32 -11.60 1.35 -6.15
CA ALA A 32 -11.63 1.23 -7.61
C ALA A 32 -13.03 0.85 -8.12
N LYS A 33 -13.68 -0.11 -7.46
CA LYS A 33 -15.04 -0.57 -7.82
C LYS A 33 -16.08 0.52 -7.63
N ASN A 34 -16.07 1.20 -6.48
CA ASN A 34 -17.10 2.17 -6.11
C ASN A 34 -16.96 3.48 -6.89
N LEU A 35 -15.73 3.97 -7.11
CA LEU A 35 -15.48 5.24 -7.79
C LEU A 35 -15.52 5.13 -9.32
N TYR A 36 -15.11 3.97 -9.87
CA TYR A 36 -14.86 3.84 -11.31
C TYR A 36 -15.51 2.62 -11.95
N SER A 37 -16.16 1.74 -11.20
CA SER A 37 -16.62 0.42 -11.65
C SER A 37 -15.49 -0.34 -12.38
N ALA A 38 -14.27 -0.17 -11.93
CA ALA A 38 -13.05 -0.63 -12.58
C ALA A 38 -12.30 -1.65 -11.72
N ARG A 39 -11.25 -2.24 -12.31
CA ARG A 39 -10.27 -3.08 -11.62
C ARG A 39 -8.94 -2.37 -11.55
N VAL A 40 -8.06 -2.81 -10.63
CA VAL A 40 -6.69 -2.30 -10.48
C VAL A 40 -5.74 -3.14 -11.30
N ASN A 41 -4.87 -2.50 -12.05
CA ASN A 41 -3.70 -3.11 -12.69
C ASN A 41 -2.53 -3.09 -11.70
N TYR A 42 -2.34 -4.18 -10.98
CA TYR A 42 -1.31 -4.27 -9.94
C TYR A 42 0.11 -4.20 -10.50
N ARG A 43 0.34 -4.64 -11.74
CA ARG A 43 1.64 -4.53 -12.40
C ARG A 43 2.02 -3.06 -12.63
N GLU A 44 1.10 -2.28 -13.20
CA GLU A 44 1.35 -0.85 -13.41
C GLU A 44 1.37 -0.09 -12.08
N LEU A 45 0.57 -0.50 -11.09
CA LEU A 45 0.63 0.06 -9.74
C LEU A 45 2.05 -0.07 -9.16
N LEU A 46 2.58 -1.29 -9.08
CA LEU A 46 3.94 -1.52 -8.55
C LEU A 46 5.00 -0.74 -9.33
N LYS A 47 4.92 -0.72 -10.65
CA LYS A 47 5.84 0.03 -11.51
C LYS A 47 5.83 1.54 -11.20
N GLU A 48 4.66 2.14 -11.10
CA GLU A 48 4.51 3.56 -10.77
C GLU A 48 5.00 3.87 -9.35
N LEU A 49 4.67 3.02 -8.37
CA LEU A 49 5.10 3.19 -6.99
C LEU A 49 6.61 3.07 -6.83
N LEU A 50 7.23 2.13 -7.53
CA LEU A 50 8.69 1.95 -7.46
C LEU A 50 9.45 3.09 -8.12
N ALA A 51 8.93 3.64 -9.22
CA ALA A 51 9.59 4.71 -9.96
C ALA A 51 11.10 4.44 -10.24
N GLY A 52 11.46 3.17 -10.49
CA GLY A 52 12.82 2.74 -10.77
C GLY A 52 13.69 2.47 -9.53
N ARG A 53 13.13 2.52 -8.32
CA ARG A 53 13.81 2.14 -7.06
C ARG A 53 13.84 0.63 -6.86
N SER A 54 14.64 0.16 -5.89
CA SER A 54 14.80 -1.26 -5.58
C SER A 54 13.67 -1.77 -4.69
N LEU A 55 12.85 -2.69 -5.20
CA LEU A 55 11.84 -3.37 -4.41
C LEU A 55 12.48 -4.42 -3.49
N ILE A 56 12.25 -4.32 -2.19
CA ILE A 56 12.64 -5.35 -1.23
C ILE A 56 11.49 -6.34 -1.06
N ARG A 57 10.28 -5.85 -0.78
CA ARG A 57 9.05 -6.65 -0.73
C ARG A 57 7.82 -5.84 -1.10
N ALA A 58 6.86 -6.49 -1.74
CA ALA A 58 5.50 -6.01 -1.88
C ALA A 58 4.57 -6.99 -1.17
N MET A 59 3.86 -6.54 -0.16
CA MET A 59 2.95 -7.36 0.65
C MET A 59 1.51 -6.91 0.43
N GLY A 60 0.64 -7.86 0.10
CA GLY A 60 -0.79 -7.62 -0.09
C GLY A 60 -1.61 -8.26 1.02
N TYR A 61 -2.45 -7.49 1.67
CA TYR A 61 -3.30 -7.92 2.77
C TYR A 61 -4.71 -8.18 2.28
N VAL A 62 -5.17 -9.42 2.45
CA VAL A 62 -6.43 -9.91 1.88
C VAL A 62 -7.25 -10.60 2.95
N VAL A 63 -8.55 -10.33 2.96
CA VAL A 63 -9.52 -11.12 3.72
C VAL A 63 -10.25 -12.05 2.76
N LYS A 64 -10.19 -13.34 3.02
CA LYS A 64 -10.84 -14.36 2.22
C LYS A 64 -12.30 -14.51 2.67
N SER A 65 -13.23 -14.47 1.72
CA SER A 65 -14.64 -14.75 1.94
C SER A 65 -14.96 -16.18 1.49
N GLU A 66 -15.69 -16.94 2.29
CA GLU A 66 -16.05 -18.33 1.96
C GLU A 66 -16.88 -18.48 0.68
N THR A 67 -17.44 -17.38 0.16
CA THR A 67 -18.44 -17.39 -0.91
C THR A 67 -18.03 -16.71 -2.21
N ALA A 68 -16.83 -16.19 -2.33
CA ALA A 68 -16.44 -15.41 -3.51
C ALA A 68 -15.86 -16.28 -4.63
N PHE A 69 -16.65 -16.53 -5.67
CA PHE A 69 -16.18 -17.11 -6.95
C PHE A 69 -15.10 -16.19 -7.56
N GLY A 70 -13.96 -16.78 -7.93
CA GLY A 70 -12.86 -16.06 -8.61
C GLY A 70 -11.77 -15.50 -7.69
N GLU A 71 -11.82 -15.70 -6.37
CA GLU A 71 -10.77 -15.26 -5.46
C GLU A 71 -9.43 -15.95 -5.75
N ALA A 72 -9.43 -17.26 -6.02
CA ALA A 72 -8.20 -18.00 -6.29
C ALA A 72 -7.45 -17.45 -7.52
N SER A 73 -8.17 -17.18 -8.62
CA SER A 73 -7.56 -16.59 -9.82
C SER A 73 -7.08 -15.17 -9.59
N PHE A 74 -7.75 -14.42 -8.72
CA PHE A 74 -7.32 -13.07 -8.34
C PHE A 74 -6.03 -13.12 -7.50
N PHE A 75 -5.93 -14.04 -6.54
CA PHE A 75 -4.73 -14.22 -5.73
C PHE A 75 -3.53 -14.64 -6.59
N GLU A 76 -3.73 -15.58 -7.52
CA GLU A 76 -2.69 -15.93 -8.49
C GLU A 76 -2.18 -14.74 -9.31
N VAL A 77 -3.07 -13.82 -9.70
CA VAL A 77 -2.66 -12.61 -10.42
C VAL A 77 -1.79 -11.72 -9.55
N LEU A 78 -2.13 -11.56 -8.26
CA LEU A 78 -1.33 -10.78 -7.32
C LEU A 78 0.06 -11.39 -7.13
N GLU A 79 0.12 -12.70 -6.88
CA GLU A 79 1.39 -13.44 -6.70
C GLU A 79 2.27 -13.43 -7.96
N LYS A 80 1.68 -13.61 -9.14
CA LYS A 80 2.38 -13.49 -10.44
C LYS A 80 2.98 -12.10 -10.68
N ASN A 81 2.44 -11.07 -10.04
CA ASN A 81 3.00 -9.73 -10.07
C ASN A 81 4.04 -9.47 -8.95
N GLY A 82 4.42 -10.49 -8.19
CA GLY A 82 5.43 -10.37 -7.14
C GLY A 82 4.90 -9.80 -5.81
N ILE A 83 3.58 -9.88 -5.58
CA ILE A 83 2.96 -9.47 -4.31
C ILE A 83 2.86 -10.69 -3.40
N GLU A 84 3.49 -10.64 -2.25
CA GLU A 84 3.39 -11.66 -1.21
C GLU A 84 2.07 -11.49 -0.44
N LEU A 85 1.18 -12.50 -0.50
CA LEU A 85 -0.13 -12.38 0.12
C LEU A 85 -0.11 -12.75 1.61
N ARG A 86 -0.76 -11.93 2.41
CA ARG A 86 -1.19 -12.20 3.77
C ARG A 86 -2.69 -12.43 3.76
N VAL A 87 -3.12 -13.67 3.89
CA VAL A 87 -4.53 -14.05 3.81
C VAL A 87 -5.07 -14.32 5.21
N LYS A 88 -6.25 -13.79 5.51
CA LYS A 88 -6.98 -14.01 6.76
C LYS A 88 -8.41 -14.40 6.43
N ASP A 89 -8.93 -15.40 7.12
CA ASP A 89 -10.32 -15.80 6.97
C ASP A 89 -11.26 -14.77 7.60
N LEU A 90 -12.39 -14.55 6.97
CA LEU A 90 -13.44 -13.68 7.49
C LEU A 90 -14.04 -14.32 8.76
N GLN A 91 -13.93 -13.63 9.89
CA GLN A 91 -14.56 -14.07 11.13
C GLN A 91 -16.03 -13.65 11.15
N ILE A 92 -16.91 -14.64 11.33
CA ILE A 92 -18.35 -14.41 11.51
C ILE A 92 -18.68 -14.73 12.97
N PHE A 93 -19.17 -13.72 13.70
CA PHE A 93 -19.56 -13.87 15.08
C PHE A 93 -21.04 -14.27 15.20
N PRO A 94 -21.43 -14.90 16.33
CA PRO A 94 -22.84 -15.13 16.65
C PRO A 94 -23.63 -13.80 16.57
N GLY A 95 -24.73 -13.78 15.78
CA GLY A 95 -25.47 -12.54 15.48
C GLY A 95 -25.17 -11.94 14.12
N GLY A 96 -24.30 -12.59 13.28
CA GLY A 96 -24.06 -12.20 11.89
C GLY A 96 -23.06 -11.05 11.71
N MET A 97 -22.46 -10.57 12.79
CA MET A 97 -21.41 -9.54 12.72
C MET A 97 -20.15 -10.12 12.07
N LYS A 98 -19.72 -9.50 10.98
CA LYS A 98 -18.49 -9.89 10.25
C LYS A 98 -17.37 -8.96 10.66
N LYS A 99 -16.24 -9.50 11.07
CA LYS A 99 -15.03 -8.73 11.37
C LYS A 99 -13.83 -9.37 10.70
N ALA A 100 -13.17 -8.60 9.87
CA ALA A 100 -11.82 -8.88 9.41
C ALA A 100 -11.19 -7.60 8.90
N ASN A 101 -10.12 -7.15 9.52
CA ASN A 101 -9.23 -6.16 8.97
C ASN A 101 -7.77 -6.60 9.18
N TRP A 102 -6.88 -6.02 8.42
CA TRP A 102 -5.46 -6.28 8.48
C TRP A 102 -4.65 -5.12 9.05
N ASP A 103 -5.29 -4.06 9.56
CA ASP A 103 -4.61 -2.81 9.93
C ASP A 103 -3.47 -3.06 10.91
N VAL A 104 -3.72 -3.82 11.97
CA VAL A 104 -2.69 -4.20 12.95
C VAL A 104 -1.61 -5.07 12.31
N GLY A 105 -1.99 -6.06 11.48
CA GLY A 105 -1.03 -6.94 10.81
C GLY A 105 -0.14 -6.20 9.84
N MET A 106 -0.73 -5.31 9.03
CA MET A 106 -0.01 -4.46 8.08
C MET A 106 0.93 -3.49 8.81
N ALA A 107 0.46 -2.88 9.92
CA ALA A 107 1.30 -2.01 10.74
C ALA A 107 2.49 -2.74 11.35
N VAL A 108 2.27 -3.94 11.92
CA VAL A 108 3.33 -4.77 12.51
C VAL A 108 4.36 -5.17 11.45
N ASP A 109 3.94 -5.61 10.27
CA ASP A 109 4.84 -6.00 9.19
C ASP A 109 5.66 -4.80 8.67
N ALA A 110 5.05 -3.62 8.53
CA ALA A 110 5.76 -2.40 8.13
C ALA A 110 6.85 -2.02 9.15
N ILE A 111 6.53 -2.07 10.44
CA ILE A 111 7.50 -1.80 11.53
C ILE A 111 8.64 -2.83 11.53
N ARG A 112 8.32 -4.12 11.40
CA ARG A 112 9.33 -5.20 11.37
C ARG A 112 10.30 -5.08 10.21
N MET A 113 9.80 -4.62 9.06
CA MET A 113 10.62 -4.44 7.86
C MET A 113 11.40 -3.13 7.82
N ALA A 114 11.07 -2.17 8.66
CA ALA A 114 11.62 -0.82 8.61
C ALA A 114 13.17 -0.80 8.61
N ASN A 115 13.82 -1.72 9.33
CA ASN A 115 15.30 -1.79 9.35
C ASN A 115 15.93 -2.23 8.01
N SER A 116 15.16 -2.86 7.12
CA SER A 116 15.64 -3.41 5.85
C SER A 116 15.32 -2.51 4.65
N ILE A 117 14.58 -1.44 4.85
CA ILE A 117 14.07 -0.54 3.80
C ILE A 117 14.32 0.92 4.16
N ASP A 118 14.39 1.76 3.16
CA ASP A 118 14.59 3.20 3.31
C ASP A 118 13.25 3.94 3.18
N VAL A 119 12.36 3.42 2.32
CA VAL A 119 11.05 3.99 2.02
C VAL A 119 9.96 2.95 2.30
N VAL A 120 8.94 3.36 3.02
CA VAL A 120 7.70 2.61 3.25
C VAL A 120 6.60 3.19 2.37
N ILE A 121 6.02 2.40 1.49
CA ILE A 121 4.85 2.81 0.70
C ILE A 121 3.61 2.09 1.24
N LEU A 122 2.69 2.86 1.80
CA LEU A 122 1.39 2.37 2.26
C LEU A 122 0.35 2.61 1.17
N VAL A 123 -0.22 1.53 0.64
CA VAL A 123 -1.27 1.62 -0.39
C VAL A 123 -2.62 1.44 0.29
N THR A 124 -3.10 2.52 0.88
CA THR A 124 -4.38 2.61 1.59
C THR A 124 -4.82 4.06 1.68
N GLY A 125 -6.13 4.30 1.71
CA GLY A 125 -6.72 5.61 1.98
C GLY A 125 -7.21 5.78 3.43
N ASP A 126 -7.01 4.76 4.27
CA ASP A 126 -7.57 4.70 5.60
C ASP A 126 -6.78 5.57 6.60
N GLY A 127 -7.51 6.49 7.27
CA GLY A 127 -6.95 7.37 8.29
C GLY A 127 -6.47 6.65 9.56
N ASP A 128 -6.86 5.41 9.79
CA ASP A 128 -6.42 4.63 10.95
C ASP A 128 -4.92 4.31 10.89
N PHE A 129 -4.29 4.46 9.73
CA PHE A 129 -2.83 4.33 9.56
C PHE A 129 -2.02 5.57 9.91
N ILE A 130 -2.64 6.69 10.30
CA ILE A 130 -1.92 7.92 10.70
C ILE A 130 -0.88 7.65 11.80
N PRO A 131 -1.20 6.93 12.89
CA PRO A 131 -0.22 6.64 13.95
C PRO A 131 0.97 5.81 13.44
N LEU A 132 0.76 4.91 12.47
CA LEU A 132 1.82 4.14 11.85
C LEU A 132 2.75 5.06 11.03
N VAL A 133 2.20 5.97 10.22
CA VAL A 133 2.97 6.93 9.43
C VAL A 133 3.84 7.79 10.35
N GLU A 134 3.26 8.36 11.40
CA GLU A 134 3.99 9.18 12.37
C GLU A 134 5.12 8.39 13.05
N TYR A 135 4.85 7.15 13.47
CA TYR A 135 5.87 6.31 14.10
C TYR A 135 7.01 5.94 13.14
N LEU A 136 6.71 5.57 11.90
CA LEU A 136 7.74 5.25 10.90
C LEU A 136 8.61 6.47 10.59
N LYS A 137 8.03 7.65 10.47
CA LYS A 137 8.74 8.90 10.19
C LYS A 137 9.57 9.36 11.38
N TRP A 138 8.94 9.62 12.50
CA TRP A 138 9.56 10.26 13.64
C TRP A 138 10.26 9.28 14.58
N GLY A 139 9.72 8.06 14.71
CA GLY A 139 10.30 7.02 15.57
C GLY A 139 11.43 6.24 14.91
N LEU A 140 11.30 5.96 13.60
CA LEU A 140 12.25 5.11 12.87
C LEU A 140 13.02 5.82 11.76
N GLY A 141 12.76 7.11 11.52
CA GLY A 141 13.45 7.92 10.52
C GLY A 141 13.26 7.43 9.09
N LYS A 142 12.08 6.87 8.76
CA LYS A 142 11.77 6.37 7.42
C LYS A 142 11.06 7.42 6.59
N GLU A 143 11.29 7.38 5.28
CA GLU A 143 10.45 8.08 4.33
C GLU A 143 9.16 7.28 4.14
N VAL A 144 8.01 7.93 4.28
CA VAL A 144 6.69 7.27 4.17
C VAL A 144 5.88 7.92 3.07
N GLU A 145 5.60 7.13 2.04
CA GLU A 145 4.72 7.51 0.94
C GLU A 145 3.36 6.83 1.11
N VAL A 146 2.30 7.53 0.79
CA VAL A 146 0.94 6.98 0.78
C VAL A 146 0.39 7.01 -0.64
N ALA A 147 -0.16 5.90 -1.10
CA ALA A 147 -0.80 5.79 -2.41
C ALA A 147 -2.26 5.38 -2.26
N ALA A 148 -3.17 6.17 -2.81
CA ALA A 148 -4.60 5.87 -2.77
C ALA A 148 -5.36 6.64 -3.86
N PHE A 149 -6.66 6.33 -4.00
CA PHE A 149 -7.56 7.16 -4.77
C PHE A 149 -7.82 8.45 -4.01
N GLY A 150 -7.46 9.59 -4.61
CA GLY A 150 -7.46 10.89 -3.94
C GLY A 150 -8.78 11.28 -3.30
N ARG A 151 -9.93 10.90 -3.92
CA ARG A 151 -11.27 11.19 -3.41
C ARG A 151 -11.70 10.34 -2.21
N SER A 152 -11.19 9.12 -2.07
CA SER A 152 -11.53 8.22 -0.96
C SER A 152 -10.51 8.22 0.16
N ALA A 153 -9.36 8.87 -0.03
CA ALA A 153 -8.31 8.90 0.98
C ALA A 153 -8.53 9.99 2.02
N SER A 154 -8.23 9.66 3.28
CA SER A 154 -8.25 10.59 4.40
C SER A 154 -7.36 11.80 4.12
N ALA A 155 -7.92 13.02 4.28
CA ALA A 155 -7.17 14.26 4.08
C ALA A 155 -5.97 14.33 5.04
N LYS A 156 -6.18 13.96 6.31
CA LYS A 156 -5.14 13.99 7.33
C LYS A 156 -4.03 12.96 7.05
N LEU A 157 -4.36 11.77 6.50
CA LEU A 157 -3.36 10.78 6.10
C LEU A 157 -2.46 11.33 4.99
N LYS A 158 -3.02 12.07 4.03
CA LYS A 158 -2.25 12.73 2.97
C LYS A 158 -1.29 13.79 3.51
N GLU A 159 -1.70 14.53 4.54
CA GLU A 159 -0.91 15.61 5.14
C GLU A 159 0.28 15.09 5.96
N VAL A 160 0.12 13.97 6.66
CA VAL A 160 1.18 13.42 7.52
C VAL A 160 2.23 12.64 6.73
N ALA A 161 1.91 12.11 5.55
CA ALA A 161 2.85 11.42 4.67
C ALA A 161 3.92 12.37 4.13
N ASP A 162 5.12 11.85 3.80
CA ASP A 162 6.16 12.63 3.11
C ASP A 162 5.78 12.91 1.66
N SER A 163 5.07 11.97 1.02
CA SER A 163 4.46 12.19 -0.30
C SER A 163 3.14 11.43 -0.44
N PHE A 164 2.25 11.96 -1.28
CA PHE A 164 0.99 11.31 -1.62
C PHE A 164 0.91 11.04 -3.12
N ILE A 165 0.76 9.77 -3.47
CA ILE A 165 0.63 9.29 -4.85
C ILE A 165 -0.86 9.09 -5.15
N ASP A 166 -1.43 10.02 -5.90
CA ASP A 166 -2.83 9.94 -6.31
C ASP A 166 -3.00 8.95 -7.48
N ILE A 167 -3.57 7.79 -7.18
CA ILE A 167 -3.83 6.72 -8.16
C ILE A 167 -4.80 7.19 -9.26
N GLU A 168 -5.69 8.13 -8.95
CA GLU A 168 -6.64 8.67 -9.95
C GLU A 168 -5.93 9.38 -11.11
N LYS A 169 -4.76 9.95 -10.86
CA LYS A 169 -3.93 10.63 -11.87
C LYS A 169 -3.07 9.67 -12.68
N LYS A 170 -3.21 8.36 -12.46
CA LYS A 170 -2.43 7.30 -13.12
C LYS A 170 -3.34 6.37 -13.94
N PRO A 171 -3.76 6.78 -15.14
CA PRO A 171 -4.82 6.09 -15.91
C PRO A 171 -4.49 4.64 -16.26
N ARG A 172 -3.20 4.26 -16.32
CA ARG A 172 -2.77 2.87 -16.60
C ARG A 172 -3.03 1.91 -15.44
N ILE A 173 -3.22 2.44 -14.23
CA ILE A 173 -3.53 1.64 -13.04
C ILE A 173 -5.01 1.23 -13.02
N ILE A 174 -5.88 2.00 -13.67
CA ILE A 174 -7.33 1.83 -13.63
C ILE A 174 -7.77 1.09 -14.91
N LEU A 175 -8.17 -0.18 -14.77
CA LEU A 175 -8.72 -1.00 -15.86
C LEU A 175 -10.23 -0.81 -15.90
N LYS A 176 -10.70 0.07 -16.75
CA LYS A 176 -12.13 0.19 -17.07
C LYS A 176 -12.59 -1.07 -17.81
N LYS A 177 -13.82 -1.53 -17.52
CA LYS A 177 -14.46 -2.59 -18.28
C LYS A 177 -14.79 -2.12 -19.69
#